data_4ca2e7d44002bd8d828e3fc1b7fd4a52
#
_entry.id   4ca2e7d44002bd8d828e3fc1b7fd4a52
#
_cell.length_a   1.000
_cell.length_b   1.000
_cell.length_c   1.000
_cell.angle_alpha   90.00
_cell.angle_beta   90.00
_cell.angle_gamma   90.00
#
_symmetry.space_group_name_H-M   'P 1'
#
loop_
_entity.id
_entity.type
_entity.pdbx_description
1 polymer ?
#
loop_
_entity_poly.entity_id
_entity_poly.type
_entity_poly.pdbx_seq_one_letter_code
_entity_poly.pdbx_strand_id
1 'polypeptide(L)'
;MRFRMFYCGLVFSLLAIEAPAQEQNPAEGQSTVQESTPPRSDAADSLKIFISADMEGVVGVVSDAQIGPGGFEYERFRGFMTAEVNACIEAAREAGATEILIADAHGNGQNLLVERLPDDVMLVRSWPRPMGMMEGIDSSFDGVIFLGYHASTANERGVRAHTFSSANVTAVRLNGMSMSEASVNAAMAGHFGVPVIMVSGDNVAVAETQVIIGDVEGAVVKWAKGFHSAQTLMPEAAYRVIRDRTRAAIERIDEFEPYVLESPLRLELSLKHYRPVELLSYLPNVERVNSHTVRFVGQDILEISRFLSVALGYSVDLQP
;
A
#
# COMPACT_ATOMS: atom_id res chain seq x y z
N MET A 1 -32.04 -45.97 47.39
CA MET A 1 -32.98 -46.37 46.35
C MET A 1 -32.11 -46.58 45.05
N ARG A 2 -31.94 -47.85 44.67
CA ARG A 2 -31.05 -48.29 43.57
C ARG A 2 -31.86 -48.20 42.30
N PHE A 3 -31.31 -47.60 41.22
CA PHE A 3 -31.81 -47.77 39.86
C PHE A 3 -30.70 -48.30 38.95
N ARG A 4 -31.13 -49.35 38.21
CA ARG A 4 -30.29 -50.25 37.39
C ARG A 4 -30.07 -49.61 35.99
N MET A 5 -28.84 -49.77 35.51
CA MET A 5 -28.43 -49.60 34.12
C MET A 5 -29.12 -50.64 33.22
N PHE A 6 -29.62 -50.20 32.08
CA PHE A 6 -29.91 -51.05 30.93
C PHE A 6 -28.92 -50.71 29.79
N TYR A 7 -28.12 -51.65 29.43
CA TYR A 7 -27.34 -51.64 28.20
C TYR A 7 -28.22 -52.15 27.07
N CYS A 8 -28.34 -51.42 25.96
CA CYS A 8 -28.87 -51.93 24.70
C CYS A 8 -27.73 -51.90 23.67
N GLY A 9 -27.21 -53.05 23.34
CA GLY A 9 -26.20 -53.23 22.33
C GLY A 9 -26.84 -53.24 20.94
N LEU A 10 -26.37 -52.42 20.04
CA LEU A 10 -26.63 -52.54 18.61
C LEU A 10 -25.35 -53.00 17.91
N VAL A 11 -25.46 -54.18 17.33
CA VAL A 11 -24.45 -54.80 16.45
C VAL A 11 -24.64 -54.22 15.06
N PHE A 12 -23.65 -53.54 14.52
CA PHE A 12 -23.61 -53.17 13.11
C PHE A 12 -22.65 -54.11 12.37
N SER A 13 -23.20 -54.88 11.46
CA SER A 13 -22.46 -55.71 10.52
C SER A 13 -21.75 -54.86 9.47
N LEU A 14 -20.42 -55.03 9.36
CA LEU A 14 -19.64 -54.49 8.25
C LEU A 14 -19.89 -55.35 7.00
N LEU A 15 -20.42 -54.74 5.97
CA LEU A 15 -20.35 -55.23 4.60
C LEU A 15 -19.14 -54.57 3.92
N ALA A 16 -18.15 -55.38 3.61
CA ALA A 16 -17.01 -54.97 2.78
C ALA A 16 -17.46 -54.93 1.31
N ILE A 17 -17.29 -53.76 0.69
CA ILE A 17 -17.42 -53.58 -0.76
C ILE A 17 -15.99 -53.55 -1.33
N GLU A 18 -15.62 -54.58 -2.07
CA GLU A 18 -14.37 -54.65 -2.87
C GLU A 18 -14.49 -53.66 -4.06
N ALA A 19 -13.51 -52.76 -4.20
CA ALA A 19 -13.34 -51.93 -5.39
C ALA A 19 -12.43 -52.65 -6.41
N PRO A 20 -12.68 -52.50 -7.71
CA PRO A 20 -11.86 -53.16 -8.74
C PRO A 20 -10.51 -52.44 -8.90
N ALA A 21 -9.48 -53.25 -9.16
CA ALA A 21 -8.11 -52.86 -9.44
C ALA A 21 -8.03 -51.96 -10.71
N GLN A 22 -7.39 -50.82 -10.60
CA GLN A 22 -6.97 -50.02 -11.75
C GLN A 22 -5.56 -50.43 -12.18
N GLU A 23 -5.44 -50.73 -13.47
CA GLU A 23 -4.19 -50.98 -14.16
C GLU A 23 -3.24 -49.80 -14.11
N GLN A 24 -1.99 -50.05 -13.77
CA GLN A 24 -0.89 -49.06 -13.81
C GLN A 24 -0.40 -48.95 -15.27
N ASN A 25 -0.48 -47.73 -15.80
CA ASN A 25 0.18 -47.35 -17.03
C ASN A 25 1.57 -46.73 -16.71
N PRO A 26 2.61 -47.04 -17.47
CA PRO A 26 3.98 -46.65 -17.14
C PRO A 26 4.27 -45.20 -17.55
N ALA A 27 5.13 -44.63 -16.74
CA ALA A 27 5.76 -43.32 -16.77
C ALA A 27 5.88 -42.65 -18.16
N GLU A 28 5.24 -41.48 -18.28
CA GLU A 28 5.64 -40.41 -19.22
C GLU A 28 6.42 -39.34 -18.47
N GLY A 29 7.60 -39.02 -19.03
CA GLY A 29 8.56 -38.10 -18.42
C GLY A 29 8.00 -36.69 -18.30
N GLN A 30 8.09 -36.14 -17.11
CA GLN A 30 7.88 -34.70 -16.88
C GLN A 30 9.03 -33.89 -17.51
N SER A 31 8.77 -33.35 -18.69
CA SER A 31 9.56 -32.24 -19.24
C SER A 31 9.19 -30.99 -18.47
N THR A 32 10.13 -30.47 -17.72
CA THR A 32 10.05 -29.12 -17.13
C THR A 32 10.11 -28.12 -18.26
N VAL A 33 8.95 -27.64 -18.70
CA VAL A 33 8.85 -26.48 -19.55
C VAL A 33 9.17 -25.27 -18.67
N GLN A 34 10.37 -24.72 -18.81
CA GLN A 34 10.65 -23.36 -18.39
C GLN A 34 9.72 -22.45 -19.25
N GLU A 35 8.71 -21.88 -18.63
CA GLU A 35 7.94 -20.80 -19.21
C GLU A 35 8.88 -19.60 -19.40
N SER A 36 9.42 -19.50 -20.61
CA SER A 36 10.10 -18.30 -21.05
C SER A 36 9.04 -17.19 -21.13
N THR A 37 9.20 -16.14 -20.35
CA THR A 37 8.45 -14.88 -20.47
C THR A 37 8.43 -14.49 -21.96
N PRO A 38 7.26 -14.29 -22.58
CA PRO A 38 7.19 -13.89 -23.97
C PRO A 38 7.89 -12.52 -24.10
N PRO A 39 8.65 -12.27 -25.19
CA PRO A 39 9.19 -10.95 -25.44
C PRO A 39 8.06 -9.94 -25.55
N ARG A 40 8.24 -8.75 -24.93
CA ARG A 40 7.33 -7.62 -25.09
C ARG A 40 7.01 -7.48 -26.57
N SER A 41 5.72 -7.56 -26.92
CA SER A 41 5.26 -7.26 -28.28
C SER A 41 5.60 -5.80 -28.59
N ASP A 42 5.95 -5.52 -29.85
CA ASP A 42 6.19 -4.19 -30.45
C ASP A 42 4.95 -3.27 -30.39
N ALA A 43 4.38 -3.05 -29.21
CA ALA A 43 3.51 -1.92 -28.92
C ALA A 43 4.47 -0.76 -28.66
N ALA A 44 4.64 0.12 -29.63
CA ALA A 44 5.51 1.27 -29.60
C ALA A 44 5.41 1.99 -28.23
N ASP A 45 6.52 2.04 -27.50
CA ASP A 45 6.92 2.98 -26.48
C ASP A 45 5.81 3.61 -25.60
N SER A 46 4.90 2.81 -25.03
CA SER A 46 3.95 3.31 -24.03
C SER A 46 4.63 3.29 -22.67
N LEU A 47 5.00 4.45 -22.14
CA LEU A 47 5.53 4.60 -20.79
C LEU A 47 4.36 4.91 -19.84
N LYS A 48 4.07 3.99 -18.91
CA LYS A 48 2.95 4.08 -17.97
C LYS A 48 3.42 4.36 -16.57
N ILE A 49 2.95 5.45 -15.99
CA ILE A 49 3.32 5.89 -14.64
C ILE A 49 2.10 5.84 -13.72
N PHE A 50 2.27 5.18 -12.57
CA PHE A 50 1.31 5.19 -11.48
C PHE A 50 1.72 6.22 -10.43
N ILE A 51 0.80 7.11 -10.03
CA ILE A 51 1.01 8.11 -8.99
C ILE A 51 0.10 7.81 -7.81
N SER A 52 0.67 7.51 -6.64
CA SER A 52 -0.08 7.48 -5.38
C SER A 52 0.15 8.80 -4.66
N ALA A 53 -0.92 9.58 -4.48
CA ALA A 53 -0.86 10.92 -3.91
C ALA A 53 -1.46 10.93 -2.50
N ASP A 54 -0.62 11.32 -1.53
CA ASP A 54 -0.94 11.52 -0.12
C ASP A 54 -0.83 13.00 0.24
N MET A 55 -1.20 13.40 1.46
CA MET A 55 -1.31 14.82 1.79
C MET A 55 -0.36 15.29 2.90
N GLU A 56 0.02 14.45 3.83
CA GLU A 56 0.89 14.80 4.97
C GLU A 56 2.25 15.33 4.54
N GLY A 57 2.80 14.79 3.46
CA GLY A 57 4.10 15.19 2.90
C GLY A 57 4.06 16.42 2.01
N VAL A 58 2.89 16.91 1.61
CA VAL A 58 2.70 18.11 0.76
C VAL A 58 3.34 19.33 1.41
N VAL A 59 3.87 20.21 0.56
CA VAL A 59 4.50 21.47 0.97
C VAL A 59 3.64 22.25 1.98
N GLY A 60 4.24 22.66 3.09
CA GLY A 60 3.58 23.49 4.12
C GLY A 60 2.65 22.73 5.06
N VAL A 61 2.30 21.46 4.82
CA VAL A 61 1.47 20.67 5.73
C VAL A 61 2.24 20.34 7.00
N VAL A 62 1.63 20.61 8.16
CA VAL A 62 2.19 20.32 9.50
C VAL A 62 1.15 19.84 10.51
N SER A 63 -0.16 20.00 10.25
CA SER A 63 -1.21 19.68 11.22
C SER A 63 -2.51 19.20 10.58
N ASP A 64 -3.43 18.69 11.39
CA ASP A 64 -4.78 18.27 10.95
C ASP A 64 -5.60 19.39 10.30
N ALA A 65 -5.27 20.65 10.59
CA ALA A 65 -5.95 21.80 10.01
C ALA A 65 -5.82 21.88 8.48
N GLN A 66 -4.78 21.26 7.92
CA GLN A 66 -4.50 21.24 6.48
C GLN A 66 -5.00 19.99 5.75
N ILE A 67 -5.21 18.87 6.46
CA ILE A 67 -5.31 17.54 5.82
C ILE A 67 -6.68 16.88 5.92
N GLY A 68 -7.71 17.52 6.44
CA GLY A 68 -9.03 16.92 6.57
C GLY A 68 -10.18 17.92 6.38
N PRO A 69 -11.37 17.46 5.93
CA PRO A 69 -12.52 18.33 5.60
C PRO A 69 -12.99 19.25 6.73
N GLY A 70 -12.67 18.94 7.99
CA GLY A 70 -12.96 19.79 9.14
C GLY A 70 -11.91 20.85 9.41
N GLY A 71 -10.78 20.84 8.72
CA GLY A 71 -9.67 21.75 8.91
C GLY A 71 -9.89 23.10 8.22
N PHE A 72 -9.55 24.20 8.90
CA PHE A 72 -9.80 25.56 8.38
C PHE A 72 -8.92 25.93 7.16
N GLU A 73 -7.84 25.21 6.92
CA GLU A 73 -6.97 25.38 5.75
C GLU A 73 -7.11 24.28 4.69
N TYR A 74 -7.92 23.24 4.92
CA TYR A 74 -8.01 22.05 4.07
C TYR A 74 -8.24 22.40 2.59
N GLU A 75 -9.22 23.24 2.28
CA GLU A 75 -9.52 23.62 0.89
C GLU A 75 -8.32 24.29 0.18
N ARG A 76 -7.54 25.06 0.92
CA ARG A 76 -6.33 25.67 0.39
C ARG A 76 -5.25 24.64 0.08
N PHE A 77 -5.05 23.68 1.00
CA PHE A 77 -4.00 22.67 0.88
C PHE A 77 -4.33 21.57 -0.12
N ARG A 78 -5.62 21.28 -0.37
CA ARG A 78 -6.04 20.51 -1.55
C ARG A 78 -5.51 21.13 -2.85
N GLY A 79 -5.54 22.45 -2.95
CA GLY A 79 -4.97 23.18 -4.08
C GLY A 79 -3.47 22.95 -4.25
N PHE A 80 -2.70 22.93 -3.14
CA PHE A 80 -1.26 22.64 -3.18
C PHE A 80 -0.98 21.18 -3.53
N MET A 81 -1.72 20.23 -2.95
CA MET A 81 -1.63 18.82 -3.31
C MET A 81 -1.88 18.59 -4.82
N THR A 82 -2.96 19.18 -5.34
CA THR A 82 -3.30 19.08 -6.77
C THR A 82 -2.23 19.71 -7.66
N ALA A 83 -1.62 20.81 -7.22
CA ALA A 83 -0.54 21.45 -7.96
C ALA A 83 0.77 20.63 -7.94
N GLU A 84 1.10 19.95 -6.84
CA GLU A 84 2.21 18.99 -6.78
C GLU A 84 2.00 17.81 -7.74
N VAL A 85 0.77 17.27 -7.77
CA VAL A 85 0.39 16.20 -8.71
C VAL A 85 0.51 16.69 -10.17
N ASN A 86 0.02 17.91 -10.48
CA ASN A 86 0.15 18.48 -11.82
C ASN A 86 1.61 18.71 -12.22
N ALA A 87 2.45 19.18 -11.30
CA ALA A 87 3.88 19.35 -11.54
C ALA A 87 4.57 18.02 -11.87
N CYS A 88 4.17 16.93 -11.21
CA CYS A 88 4.63 15.58 -11.50
C CYS A 88 4.13 15.10 -12.88
N ILE A 89 2.85 15.26 -13.20
CA ILE A 89 2.25 14.87 -14.48
C ILE A 89 2.96 15.58 -15.63
N GLU A 90 3.14 16.89 -15.54
CA GLU A 90 3.82 17.69 -16.56
C GLU A 90 5.23 17.16 -16.82
N ALA A 91 6.01 16.96 -15.75
CA ALA A 91 7.39 16.45 -15.87
C ALA A 91 7.44 15.01 -16.38
N ALA A 92 6.50 14.15 -15.98
CA ALA A 92 6.41 12.79 -16.48
C ALA A 92 6.14 12.75 -17.99
N ARG A 93 5.23 13.59 -18.48
CA ARG A 93 4.94 13.72 -19.93
C ARG A 93 6.12 14.27 -20.71
N GLU A 94 6.78 15.33 -20.21
CA GLU A 94 7.99 15.88 -20.82
C GLU A 94 9.10 14.82 -20.94
N ALA A 95 9.14 13.86 -19.99
CA ALA A 95 10.09 12.74 -19.98
C ALA A 95 9.59 11.50 -20.74
N GLY A 96 8.42 11.55 -21.40
CA GLY A 96 7.93 10.51 -22.31
C GLY A 96 6.77 9.66 -21.79
N ALA A 97 6.22 9.93 -20.59
CA ALA A 97 5.05 9.19 -20.10
C ALA A 97 3.82 9.43 -21.00
N THR A 98 3.20 8.34 -21.44
CA THR A 98 2.03 8.35 -22.34
C THR A 98 0.73 8.04 -21.61
N GLU A 99 0.80 7.28 -20.51
CA GLU A 99 -0.35 6.95 -19.70
C GLU A 99 -0.05 7.25 -18.23
N ILE A 100 -0.96 7.92 -17.54
CA ILE A 100 -0.83 8.25 -16.12
C ILE A 100 -2.13 7.90 -15.39
N LEU A 101 -2.00 7.04 -14.37
CA LEU A 101 -3.07 6.75 -13.42
C LEU A 101 -2.70 7.33 -12.05
N ILE A 102 -3.63 8.03 -11.44
CA ILE A 102 -3.46 8.66 -10.13
C ILE A 102 -4.38 7.96 -9.13
N ALA A 103 -3.88 7.62 -7.96
CA ALA A 103 -4.70 7.24 -6.81
C ALA A 103 -4.67 8.38 -5.78
N ASP A 104 -5.83 8.96 -5.48
CA ASP A 104 -5.99 9.87 -4.34
C ASP A 104 -5.97 9.03 -3.06
N ALA A 105 -4.86 9.02 -2.36
CA ALA A 105 -4.52 8.04 -1.33
C ALA A 105 -4.68 8.55 0.10
N HIS A 106 -4.96 9.84 0.29
CA HIS A 106 -5.08 10.45 1.61
C HIS A 106 -6.51 10.40 2.16
N GLY A 107 -6.64 10.10 3.45
CA GLY A 107 -7.86 10.28 4.24
C GLY A 107 -9.11 9.65 3.60
N ASN A 108 -10.04 10.47 3.13
CA ASN A 108 -11.27 10.00 2.46
C ASN A 108 -11.09 9.66 0.96
N GLY A 109 -9.89 9.85 0.38
CA GLY A 109 -9.62 9.63 -1.04
C GLY A 109 -10.35 10.60 -1.98
N GLN A 110 -10.64 11.82 -1.52
CA GLN A 110 -11.36 12.86 -2.27
C GLN A 110 -10.69 14.23 -2.15
N ASN A 111 -9.35 14.23 -2.07
CA ASN A 111 -8.56 15.43 -1.79
C ASN A 111 -8.19 16.21 -3.05
N LEU A 112 -7.89 15.51 -4.14
CA LEU A 112 -7.54 16.14 -5.41
C LEU A 112 -8.73 16.90 -6.02
N LEU A 113 -8.47 18.09 -6.53
CA LEU A 113 -9.45 18.95 -7.23
C LEU A 113 -9.56 18.47 -8.67
N VAL A 114 -10.58 17.66 -8.96
CA VAL A 114 -10.77 16.97 -10.25
C VAL A 114 -10.77 17.93 -11.43
N GLU A 115 -11.40 19.10 -11.26
CA GLU A 115 -11.50 20.14 -12.28
C GLU A 115 -10.17 20.85 -12.60
N ARG A 116 -9.12 20.53 -11.85
CA ARG A 116 -7.77 21.08 -12.04
C ARG A 116 -6.75 20.06 -12.56
N LEU A 117 -7.17 18.81 -12.69
CA LEU A 117 -6.34 17.78 -13.30
C LEU A 117 -6.48 17.83 -14.83
N PRO A 118 -5.45 17.44 -15.58
CA PRO A 118 -5.54 17.27 -17.03
C PRO A 118 -6.63 16.26 -17.42
N ASP A 119 -7.24 16.44 -18.58
CA ASP A 119 -8.36 15.63 -19.05
C ASP A 119 -7.97 14.26 -19.62
N ASP A 120 -6.68 14.03 -19.82
CA ASP A 120 -6.09 12.79 -20.35
C ASP A 120 -5.43 11.89 -19.29
N VAL A 121 -5.69 12.14 -18.00
CA VAL A 121 -5.31 11.24 -16.90
C VAL A 121 -6.51 10.52 -16.31
N MET A 122 -6.27 9.40 -15.67
CA MET A 122 -7.29 8.70 -14.90
C MET A 122 -7.06 8.85 -13.39
N LEU A 123 -8.15 8.87 -12.62
CA LEU A 123 -8.09 9.09 -11.17
C LEU A 123 -8.93 8.03 -10.43
N VAL A 124 -8.29 7.32 -9.50
CA VAL A 124 -8.96 6.47 -8.51
C VAL A 124 -9.29 7.29 -7.27
N ARG A 125 -10.56 7.30 -6.85
CA ARG A 125 -11.06 8.11 -5.73
C ARG A 125 -11.87 7.29 -4.73
N SER A 126 -11.84 7.74 -3.46
CA SER A 126 -12.67 7.23 -2.36
C SER A 126 -12.38 5.78 -1.96
N TRP A 127 -13.06 5.29 -0.97
CA TRP A 127 -12.89 3.97 -0.36
C TRP A 127 -14.23 3.22 -0.28
N PRO A 128 -14.27 1.87 -0.12
CA PRO A 128 -13.11 0.96 0.06
C PRO A 128 -12.44 0.54 -1.25
N ARG A 129 -11.18 0.09 -1.16
CA ARG A 129 -10.38 -0.39 -2.29
C ARG A 129 -9.60 -1.66 -1.89
N PRO A 130 -9.62 -2.74 -2.67
CA PRO A 130 -8.89 -3.98 -2.37
C PRO A 130 -7.37 -3.80 -2.22
N MET A 131 -6.78 -2.92 -3.03
CA MET A 131 -5.35 -2.62 -3.01
C MET A 131 -5.01 -1.29 -2.31
N GLY A 132 -5.97 -0.73 -1.55
CA GLY A 132 -5.73 0.48 -0.75
C GLY A 132 -5.24 1.66 -1.57
N MET A 133 -4.13 2.26 -1.15
CA MET A 133 -3.49 3.43 -1.79
C MET A 133 -2.93 3.12 -3.19
N MET A 134 -2.84 1.83 -3.56
CA MET A 134 -2.30 1.35 -4.83
C MET A 134 -3.37 0.81 -5.78
N GLU A 135 -4.65 1.11 -5.52
CA GLU A 135 -5.75 0.62 -6.37
C GLU A 135 -5.62 1.06 -7.82
N GLY A 136 -5.66 0.11 -8.72
CA GLY A 136 -5.52 0.30 -10.15
C GLY A 136 -4.13 -0.01 -10.71
N ILE A 137 -3.14 -0.32 -9.83
CA ILE A 137 -1.83 -0.77 -10.31
C ILE A 137 -1.90 -2.20 -10.85
N ASP A 138 -1.14 -2.46 -11.90
CA ASP A 138 -0.91 -3.80 -12.45
C ASP A 138 0.49 -3.88 -13.11
N SER A 139 0.83 -5.04 -13.68
CA SER A 139 2.12 -5.29 -14.32
C SER A 139 2.35 -4.54 -15.65
N SER A 140 1.39 -3.73 -16.11
CA SER A 140 1.56 -2.91 -17.31
C SER A 140 2.22 -1.57 -17.04
N PHE A 141 2.37 -1.17 -15.77
CA PHE A 141 3.07 0.05 -15.38
C PHE A 141 4.59 -0.14 -15.41
N ASP A 142 5.30 0.93 -15.76
CA ASP A 142 6.77 0.96 -15.80
C ASP A 142 7.39 1.54 -14.53
N GLY A 143 6.66 2.38 -13.79
CA GLY A 143 7.14 2.98 -12.56
C GLY A 143 6.04 3.56 -11.68
N VAL A 144 6.33 3.64 -10.38
CA VAL A 144 5.45 4.23 -9.36
C VAL A 144 6.10 5.47 -8.78
N ILE A 145 5.29 6.50 -8.58
CA ILE A 145 5.68 7.75 -7.90
C ILE A 145 4.81 7.94 -6.67
N PHE A 146 5.43 8.15 -5.51
CA PHE A 146 4.77 8.52 -4.27
C PHE A 146 4.87 10.02 -4.03
N LEU A 147 3.73 10.72 -4.04
CA LEU A 147 3.66 12.16 -3.78
C LEU A 147 3.06 12.45 -2.42
N GLY A 148 3.68 13.36 -1.68
CA GLY A 148 3.14 13.84 -0.42
C GLY A 148 3.18 12.81 0.73
N TYR A 149 4.07 11.83 0.67
CA TYR A 149 4.20 10.77 1.68
C TYR A 149 4.89 11.24 2.95
N HIS A 150 4.72 10.48 4.02
CA HIS A 150 5.23 10.76 5.36
C HIS A 150 5.95 9.54 5.97
N ALA A 151 6.66 9.75 7.07
CA ALA A 151 7.37 8.69 7.77
C ALA A 151 6.41 7.78 8.57
N SER A 152 6.87 6.58 8.91
CA SER A 152 6.11 5.56 9.62
C SER A 152 5.76 5.94 11.06
N THR A 153 4.78 5.20 11.64
CA THR A 153 4.46 5.25 13.09
C THR A 153 5.68 4.99 13.98
N ALA A 154 6.67 4.23 13.51
CA ALA A 154 7.89 3.95 14.27
C ALA A 154 8.89 5.11 14.27
N ASN A 155 8.68 6.13 13.45
CA ASN A 155 9.60 7.26 13.30
C ASN A 155 9.20 8.43 14.21
N GLU A 156 10.06 8.79 15.14
CA GLU A 156 9.83 9.87 16.10
C GLU A 156 10.11 11.27 15.58
N ARG A 157 10.69 11.41 14.37
CA ARG A 157 11.20 12.69 13.84
C ARG A 157 10.43 13.24 12.66
N GLY A 158 9.64 12.42 11.95
CA GLY A 158 8.89 12.83 10.76
C GLY A 158 7.71 13.76 11.08
N VAL A 159 7.38 14.64 10.13
CA VAL A 159 6.16 15.45 10.21
C VAL A 159 4.96 14.53 10.02
N ARG A 160 4.01 14.59 10.95
CA ARG A 160 2.78 13.78 10.89
C ARG A 160 3.01 12.27 10.75
N ALA A 161 4.16 11.76 11.23
CA ALA A 161 4.57 10.37 11.10
C ALA A 161 3.51 9.40 11.65
N HIS A 162 3.02 8.50 10.81
CA HIS A 162 2.06 7.45 11.17
C HIS A 162 2.07 6.35 10.10
N THR A 163 1.25 5.31 10.27
CA THR A 163 1.02 4.28 9.25
C THR A 163 -0.46 3.95 9.23
N PHE A 164 -1.15 4.28 8.15
CA PHE A 164 -2.60 4.15 7.85
C PHE A 164 -3.54 4.93 8.77
N SER A 165 -3.28 5.03 10.06
CA SER A 165 -4.15 5.74 10.99
C SER A 165 -3.39 6.22 12.21
N SER A 166 -3.14 7.52 12.28
CA SER A 166 -2.56 8.15 13.47
C SER A 166 -3.45 8.02 14.71
N ALA A 167 -4.77 7.84 14.52
CA ALA A 167 -5.72 7.67 15.62
C ALA A 167 -5.71 6.25 16.20
N ASN A 168 -5.49 5.22 15.40
CA ASN A 168 -5.74 3.83 15.79
C ASN A 168 -4.51 2.93 15.80
N VAL A 169 -3.50 3.18 14.97
CA VAL A 169 -2.35 2.30 14.78
C VAL A 169 -1.15 2.76 15.59
N THR A 170 -0.45 1.81 16.22
CA THR A 170 0.81 2.06 16.94
C THR A 170 2.01 1.37 16.29
N ALA A 171 1.79 0.30 15.52
CA ALA A 171 2.83 -0.33 14.73
C ALA A 171 2.23 -1.19 13.62
N VAL A 172 2.90 -1.20 12.48
CA VAL A 172 2.70 -2.16 11.38
C VAL A 172 4.03 -2.83 11.12
N ARG A 173 4.07 -4.16 11.15
CA ARG A 173 5.28 -4.92 10.80
C ARG A 173 4.94 -6.00 9.80
N LEU A 174 5.80 -6.13 8.78
CA LEU A 174 5.78 -7.27 7.85
C LEU A 174 7.10 -8.03 8.01
N ASN A 175 7.01 -9.34 8.24
CA ASN A 175 8.17 -10.21 8.47
C ASN A 175 9.14 -9.69 9.55
N GLY A 176 8.61 -8.99 10.57
CA GLY A 176 9.38 -8.39 11.66
C GLY A 176 9.92 -6.98 11.40
N MET A 177 9.90 -6.49 10.17
CA MET A 177 10.32 -5.13 9.81
C MET A 177 9.19 -4.13 10.07
N SER A 178 9.50 -2.97 10.66
CA SER A 178 8.55 -1.86 10.77
C SER A 178 8.29 -1.24 9.40
N MET A 179 7.00 -1.05 9.07
CA MET A 179 6.59 -0.58 7.76
C MET A 179 5.98 0.82 7.83
N SER A 180 6.38 1.66 6.87
CA SER A 180 5.66 2.88 6.50
C SER A 180 4.61 2.54 5.44
N GLU A 181 3.72 3.48 5.13
CA GLU A 181 2.81 3.36 3.99
C GLU A 181 3.59 3.23 2.68
N ALA A 182 4.66 4.03 2.51
CA ALA A 182 5.55 3.92 1.35
C ALA A 182 6.11 2.50 1.18
N SER A 183 6.58 1.86 2.25
CA SER A 183 7.15 0.51 2.14
C SER A 183 6.11 -0.60 1.91
N VAL A 184 4.90 -0.49 2.48
CA VAL A 184 3.79 -1.42 2.17
C VAL A 184 3.36 -1.26 0.72
N ASN A 185 3.23 -0.02 0.26
CA ASN A 185 2.83 0.31 -1.11
C ASN A 185 3.92 -0.06 -2.14
N ALA A 186 5.20 0.09 -1.77
CA ALA A 186 6.30 -0.40 -2.60
C ALA A 186 6.30 -1.93 -2.74
N ALA A 187 6.00 -2.66 -1.65
CA ALA A 187 5.84 -4.11 -1.74
C ALA A 187 4.64 -4.52 -2.62
N MET A 188 3.58 -3.69 -2.65
CA MET A 188 2.45 -3.92 -3.54
C MET A 188 2.81 -3.66 -5.01
N ALA A 189 3.54 -2.59 -5.30
CA ALA A 189 4.08 -2.35 -6.64
C ALA A 189 5.03 -3.49 -7.07
N GLY A 190 5.92 -3.92 -6.17
CA GLY A 190 6.85 -5.02 -6.39
C GLY A 190 6.18 -6.37 -6.62
N HIS A 191 4.98 -6.61 -6.08
CA HIS A 191 4.18 -7.80 -6.40
C HIS A 191 3.83 -7.91 -7.89
N PHE A 192 3.66 -6.76 -8.55
CA PHE A 192 3.43 -6.66 -10.00
C PHE A 192 4.71 -6.48 -10.81
N GLY A 193 5.88 -6.50 -10.16
CA GLY A 193 7.17 -6.28 -10.81
C GLY A 193 7.44 -4.81 -11.17
N VAL A 194 6.73 -3.86 -10.55
CA VAL A 194 6.84 -2.43 -10.85
C VAL A 194 7.69 -1.74 -9.77
N PRO A 195 8.77 -1.02 -10.13
CA PRO A 195 9.60 -0.29 -9.18
C PRO A 195 8.94 1.02 -8.72
N VAL A 196 9.23 1.43 -7.49
CA VAL A 196 9.01 2.81 -7.05
C VAL A 196 10.21 3.64 -7.49
N ILE A 197 9.98 4.66 -8.31
CA ILE A 197 11.05 5.47 -8.92
C ILE A 197 11.26 6.81 -8.23
N MET A 198 10.23 7.35 -7.54
CA MET A 198 10.35 8.65 -6.84
C MET A 198 9.42 8.69 -5.63
N VAL A 199 9.87 9.39 -4.57
CA VAL A 199 9.05 9.74 -3.39
C VAL A 199 9.22 11.21 -3.04
N SER A 200 8.11 11.92 -2.76
CA SER A 200 8.13 13.28 -2.20
C SER A 200 7.56 13.33 -0.78
N GLY A 201 8.09 14.25 0.02
CA GLY A 201 7.66 14.45 1.39
C GLY A 201 8.62 15.32 2.20
N ASP A 202 8.62 15.13 3.52
CA ASP A 202 9.66 15.71 4.36
C ASP A 202 10.98 14.89 4.27
N ASN A 203 12.07 15.49 4.72
CA ASN A 203 13.39 14.88 4.65
C ASN A 203 13.51 13.54 5.40
N VAL A 204 12.65 13.29 6.39
CA VAL A 204 12.66 12.05 7.20
C VAL A 204 11.90 10.95 6.46
N ALA A 205 10.74 11.27 5.86
CA ALA A 205 9.96 10.36 5.04
C ALA A 205 10.77 9.86 3.82
N VAL A 206 11.42 10.78 3.11
CA VAL A 206 12.27 10.44 1.95
C VAL A 206 13.42 9.54 2.37
N ALA A 207 14.14 9.88 3.44
CA ALA A 207 15.27 9.08 3.91
C ALA A 207 14.84 7.70 4.43
N GLU A 208 13.70 7.60 5.14
CA GLU A 208 13.15 6.32 5.60
C GLU A 208 12.78 5.41 4.42
N THR A 209 12.13 5.97 3.40
CA THR A 209 11.78 5.25 2.18
C THR A 209 13.03 4.71 1.48
N GLN A 210 14.06 5.55 1.29
CA GLN A 210 15.34 5.14 0.67
C GLN A 210 16.06 4.05 1.46
N VAL A 211 15.99 4.08 2.80
CA VAL A 211 16.61 3.04 3.64
C VAL A 211 15.89 1.68 3.48
N ILE A 212 14.57 1.68 3.29
CA ILE A 212 13.77 0.46 3.27
C ILE A 212 13.72 -0.15 1.86
N ILE A 213 13.44 0.67 0.84
CA ILE A 213 13.22 0.16 -0.52
C ILE A 213 14.45 0.26 -1.44
N GLY A 214 15.50 0.94 -1.01
CA GLY A 214 16.73 1.11 -1.79
C GLY A 214 16.75 2.38 -2.61
N ASP A 215 17.34 2.30 -3.82
CA ASP A 215 17.48 3.45 -4.70
C ASP A 215 16.11 3.95 -5.16
N VAL A 216 15.82 5.22 -4.89
CA VAL A 216 14.62 5.94 -5.30
C VAL A 216 14.93 7.44 -5.31
N GLU A 217 14.45 8.17 -6.31
CA GLU A 217 14.60 9.63 -6.33
C GLU A 217 13.83 10.28 -5.19
N GLY A 218 14.46 11.21 -4.49
CA GLY A 218 13.89 11.89 -3.33
C GLY A 218 13.58 13.36 -3.60
N ALA A 219 12.29 13.74 -3.55
CA ALA A 219 11.82 15.12 -3.65
C ALA A 219 11.50 15.68 -2.26
N VAL A 220 12.50 16.24 -1.57
CA VAL A 220 12.32 16.87 -0.26
C VAL A 220 11.73 18.24 -0.42
N VAL A 221 10.49 18.44 0.06
CA VAL A 221 9.78 19.75 -0.01
C VAL A 221 9.73 20.48 1.33
N LYS A 222 10.06 19.78 2.42
CA LYS A 222 10.15 20.36 3.77
C LYS A 222 11.11 19.57 4.66
N TRP A 223 11.56 20.17 5.75
CA TRP A 223 12.46 19.58 6.75
C TRP A 223 11.77 19.53 8.09
N ALA A 224 11.60 18.34 8.62
CA ALA A 224 10.96 18.10 9.91
C ALA A 224 11.71 18.78 11.06
N LYS A 225 10.97 19.42 11.95
CA LYS A 225 11.42 19.98 13.23
C LYS A 225 10.71 19.31 14.42
N GLY A 226 9.67 18.56 14.14
CA GLY A 226 8.86 17.79 15.06
C GLY A 226 7.57 17.33 14.39
N PHE A 227 6.74 16.62 15.11
CA PHE A 227 5.50 16.01 14.57
C PHE A 227 4.54 17.03 13.92
N HIS A 228 4.47 18.26 14.46
CA HIS A 228 3.62 19.35 13.99
C HIS A 228 4.44 20.58 13.56
N SER A 229 5.71 20.42 13.21
CA SER A 229 6.58 21.54 12.86
C SER A 229 7.56 21.21 11.76
N ALA A 230 7.68 22.08 10.77
CA ALA A 230 8.62 21.96 9.68
C ALA A 230 9.18 23.31 9.23
N GLN A 231 10.36 23.29 8.67
CA GLN A 231 10.85 24.32 7.76
C GLN A 231 10.47 23.87 6.34
N THR A 232 9.69 24.68 5.63
CA THR A 232 9.12 24.28 4.34
C THR A 232 9.61 25.16 3.20
N LEU A 233 9.70 24.59 1.99
CA LEU A 233 9.78 25.38 0.77
C LEU A 233 8.47 26.19 0.59
N MET A 234 8.53 27.21 -0.26
CA MET A 234 7.32 27.83 -0.79
C MET A 234 6.77 26.99 -1.94
N PRO A 235 5.45 27.03 -2.22
CA PRO A 235 4.82 26.11 -3.16
C PRO A 235 5.51 26.02 -4.52
N GLU A 236 5.80 27.14 -5.17
CA GLU A 236 6.48 27.15 -6.47
C GLU A 236 7.89 26.52 -6.45
N ALA A 237 8.60 26.62 -5.32
CA ALA A 237 9.90 25.99 -5.17
C ALA A 237 9.76 24.46 -4.99
N ALA A 238 8.73 24.02 -4.26
CA ALA A 238 8.41 22.61 -4.11
C ALA A 238 8.02 21.98 -5.45
N TYR A 239 7.17 22.63 -6.24
CA TYR A 239 6.77 22.16 -7.57
C TYR A 239 7.97 21.99 -8.51
N ARG A 240 8.96 22.93 -8.46
CA ARG A 240 10.20 22.76 -9.23
C ARG A 240 11.00 21.54 -8.79
N VAL A 241 11.14 21.31 -7.47
CA VAL A 241 11.83 20.12 -6.95
C VAL A 241 11.13 18.84 -7.42
N ILE A 242 9.81 18.78 -7.37
CA ILE A 242 9.04 17.62 -7.82
C ILE A 242 9.25 17.40 -9.32
N ARG A 243 9.16 18.44 -10.17
CA ARG A 243 9.44 18.32 -11.61
C ARG A 243 10.82 17.76 -11.88
N ASP A 244 11.85 18.35 -11.24
CA ASP A 244 13.24 17.94 -11.47
C ASP A 244 13.48 16.49 -11.08
N ARG A 245 12.93 16.04 -9.93
CA ARG A 245 13.07 14.67 -9.46
C ARG A 245 12.24 13.67 -10.26
N THR A 246 11.05 14.05 -10.70
CA THR A 246 10.23 13.21 -11.60
C THR A 246 10.95 12.97 -12.92
N ARG A 247 11.52 14.02 -13.53
CA ARG A 247 12.30 13.89 -14.75
C ARG A 247 13.51 12.98 -14.55
N ALA A 248 14.30 13.23 -13.52
CA ALA A 248 15.48 12.42 -13.19
C ALA A 248 15.12 10.94 -12.95
N ALA A 249 13.99 10.67 -12.28
CA ALA A 249 13.52 9.31 -12.05
C ALA A 249 13.15 8.60 -13.37
N ILE A 250 12.44 9.27 -14.27
CA ILE A 250 12.03 8.68 -15.55
C ILE A 250 13.23 8.48 -16.49
N GLU A 251 14.18 9.40 -16.53
CA GLU A 251 15.40 9.30 -17.33
C GLU A 251 16.26 8.08 -16.97
N ARG A 252 16.13 7.55 -15.75
CA ARG A 252 16.84 6.36 -15.28
C ARG A 252 15.89 5.23 -14.84
N ILE A 253 14.71 5.14 -15.41
CA ILE A 253 13.64 4.23 -14.97
C ILE A 253 14.08 2.77 -14.94
N ASP A 254 14.92 2.35 -15.87
CA ASP A 254 15.46 0.99 -15.98
C ASP A 254 16.53 0.63 -14.91
N GLU A 255 16.93 1.60 -14.08
CA GLU A 255 17.91 1.38 -13.01
C GLU A 255 17.23 1.00 -11.68
N PHE A 256 15.92 1.24 -11.55
CA PHE A 256 15.19 0.96 -10.31
C PHE A 256 14.71 -0.49 -10.25
N GLU A 257 14.84 -1.09 -9.08
CA GLU A 257 14.41 -2.46 -8.83
C GLU A 257 13.10 -2.51 -8.04
N PRO A 258 12.17 -3.44 -8.38
CA PRO A 258 10.96 -3.65 -7.59
C PRO A 258 11.29 -4.10 -6.17
N TYR A 259 10.62 -3.52 -5.17
CA TYR A 259 10.74 -3.93 -3.77
C TYR A 259 9.85 -5.14 -3.48
N VAL A 260 10.43 -6.33 -3.39
CA VAL A 260 9.72 -7.60 -3.21
C VAL A 260 9.95 -8.17 -1.81
N LEU A 261 8.89 -8.59 -1.15
CA LEU A 261 8.94 -9.29 0.13
C LEU A 261 8.76 -10.80 -0.06
N GLU A 262 9.55 -11.60 0.67
CA GLU A 262 9.44 -13.06 0.63
C GLU A 262 8.14 -13.55 1.29
N SER A 263 7.41 -14.41 0.57
CA SER A 263 6.20 -15.09 1.05
C SER A 263 6.53 -16.34 1.89
N PRO A 264 5.66 -16.73 2.84
CA PRO A 264 4.43 -16.06 3.26
C PRO A 264 4.71 -14.79 4.07
N LEU A 265 3.82 -13.80 3.96
CA LEU A 265 3.94 -12.54 4.67
C LEU A 265 3.28 -12.60 6.04
N ARG A 266 4.04 -12.31 7.08
CA ARG A 266 3.55 -12.23 8.46
C ARG A 266 3.35 -10.78 8.85
N LEU A 267 2.10 -10.34 8.87
CA LEU A 267 1.69 -9.03 9.36
C LEU A 267 1.52 -9.07 10.88
N GLU A 268 2.12 -8.13 11.59
CA GLU A 268 1.75 -7.76 12.95
C GLU A 268 1.20 -6.34 12.96
N LEU A 269 -0.08 -6.23 13.32
CA LEU A 269 -0.80 -4.96 13.44
C LEU A 269 -1.04 -4.66 14.91
N SER A 270 -0.46 -3.55 15.39
CA SER A 270 -0.66 -3.08 16.76
C SER A 270 -1.57 -1.87 16.78
N LEU A 271 -2.60 -1.92 17.62
CA LEU A 271 -3.64 -0.91 17.73
C LEU A 271 -3.62 -0.23 19.12
N LYS A 272 -4.05 1.02 19.17
CA LYS A 272 -4.16 1.79 20.42
C LYS A 272 -5.22 1.22 21.39
N HIS A 273 -6.23 0.54 20.87
CA HIS A 273 -7.35 0.02 21.64
C HIS A 273 -7.38 -1.52 21.60
N TYR A 274 -7.61 -2.14 22.75
CA TYR A 274 -7.64 -3.60 22.89
C TYR A 274 -8.88 -4.25 22.24
N ARG A 275 -10.05 -3.54 22.22
CA ARG A 275 -11.31 -4.09 21.72
C ARG A 275 -11.26 -4.48 20.24
N PRO A 276 -10.73 -3.67 19.31
CA PRO A 276 -10.55 -4.09 17.94
C PRO A 276 -9.64 -5.33 17.80
N VAL A 277 -8.57 -5.40 18.59
CA VAL A 277 -7.64 -6.55 18.61
C VAL A 277 -8.34 -7.83 19.04
N GLU A 278 -9.18 -7.75 20.06
CA GLU A 278 -9.98 -8.88 20.54
C GLU A 278 -10.97 -9.36 19.45
N LEU A 279 -11.72 -8.44 18.84
CA LEU A 279 -12.68 -8.77 17.80
C LEU A 279 -12.00 -9.37 16.55
N LEU A 280 -10.88 -8.80 16.11
CA LEU A 280 -10.12 -9.32 14.98
C LEU A 280 -9.59 -10.74 15.26
N SER A 281 -9.25 -11.06 16.52
CA SER A 281 -8.77 -12.41 16.89
C SER A 281 -9.85 -13.50 16.82
N TYR A 282 -11.12 -13.17 16.60
CA TYR A 282 -12.19 -14.13 16.35
C TYR A 282 -12.27 -14.55 14.88
N LEU A 283 -11.56 -13.84 13.99
CA LEU A 283 -11.50 -14.21 12.58
C LEU A 283 -10.58 -15.42 12.37
N PRO A 284 -10.91 -16.33 11.44
CA PRO A 284 -10.00 -17.39 11.04
C PRO A 284 -8.63 -16.82 10.61
N ASN A 285 -7.56 -17.51 10.96
CA ASN A 285 -6.17 -17.16 10.60
C ASN A 285 -5.65 -15.86 11.23
N VAL A 286 -6.34 -15.31 12.25
CA VAL A 286 -5.86 -14.16 13.03
C VAL A 286 -5.49 -14.60 14.43
N GLU A 287 -4.22 -14.48 14.77
CA GLU A 287 -3.68 -14.77 16.09
C GLU A 287 -3.65 -13.50 16.96
N ARG A 288 -4.11 -13.58 18.21
CA ARG A 288 -3.89 -12.52 19.18
C ARG A 288 -2.53 -12.69 19.81
N VAL A 289 -1.57 -11.83 19.45
CA VAL A 289 -0.20 -11.86 19.98
C VAL A 289 -0.13 -11.31 21.42
N ASN A 290 -0.88 -10.23 21.68
CA ASN A 290 -1.00 -9.61 23.00
C ASN A 290 -2.28 -8.74 23.07
N SER A 291 -2.45 -7.93 24.11
CA SER A 291 -3.64 -7.09 24.31
C SER A 291 -3.88 -6.07 23.20
N HIS A 292 -2.83 -5.67 22.48
CA HIS A 292 -2.89 -4.61 21.46
C HIS A 292 -2.42 -5.04 20.08
N THR A 293 -2.03 -6.30 19.87
CA THR A 293 -1.44 -6.77 18.60
C THR A 293 -2.11 -8.03 18.11
N VAL A 294 -2.52 -8.03 16.87
CA VAL A 294 -2.88 -9.23 16.10
C VAL A 294 -1.81 -9.58 15.11
N ARG A 295 -1.73 -10.87 14.79
CA ARG A 295 -0.91 -11.41 13.69
C ARG A 295 -1.82 -12.06 12.66
N PHE A 296 -1.56 -11.73 11.39
CA PHE A 296 -2.19 -12.35 10.23
C PHE A 296 -1.09 -12.85 9.28
N VAL A 297 -1.26 -14.02 8.71
CA VAL A 297 -0.33 -14.58 7.71
C VAL A 297 -1.04 -14.64 6.39
N GLY A 298 -0.56 -13.85 5.42
CA GLY A 298 -1.03 -13.83 4.04
C GLY A 298 -0.04 -14.52 3.10
N GLN A 299 -0.54 -15.05 1.99
CA GLN A 299 0.31 -15.67 0.97
C GLN A 299 1.03 -14.60 0.14
N ASP A 300 0.43 -13.43 -0.01
CA ASP A 300 0.97 -12.30 -0.75
C ASP A 300 0.56 -10.95 -0.13
N ILE A 301 1.07 -9.86 -0.69
CA ILE A 301 0.78 -8.50 -0.20
C ILE A 301 -0.66 -8.09 -0.46
N LEU A 302 -1.35 -8.69 -1.43
CA LEU A 302 -2.75 -8.39 -1.73
C LEU A 302 -3.68 -8.95 -0.64
N GLU A 303 -3.37 -10.12 -0.09
CA GLU A 303 -4.07 -10.64 1.09
C GLU A 303 -3.85 -9.75 2.32
N ILE A 304 -2.61 -9.28 2.52
CA ILE A 304 -2.28 -8.32 3.59
C ILE A 304 -3.09 -7.02 3.42
N SER A 305 -3.16 -6.48 2.21
CA SER A 305 -3.92 -5.25 1.91
C SER A 305 -5.42 -5.41 2.20
N ARG A 306 -6.03 -6.52 1.77
CA ARG A 306 -7.43 -6.81 2.05
C ARG A 306 -7.69 -6.95 3.55
N PHE A 307 -6.80 -7.62 4.28
CA PHE A 307 -6.92 -7.72 5.74
C PHE A 307 -6.81 -6.35 6.41
N LEU A 308 -5.84 -5.51 6.02
CA LEU A 308 -5.69 -4.14 6.53
C LEU A 308 -6.93 -3.28 6.24
N SER A 309 -7.50 -3.41 5.03
CA SER A 309 -8.73 -2.70 4.65
C SER A 309 -9.91 -3.05 5.56
N VAL A 310 -10.07 -4.33 5.91
CA VAL A 310 -11.10 -4.78 6.86
C VAL A 310 -10.77 -4.32 8.29
N ALA A 311 -9.53 -4.54 8.73
CA ALA A 311 -9.11 -4.26 10.11
C ALA A 311 -9.19 -2.78 10.49
N LEU A 312 -8.95 -1.88 9.52
CA LEU A 312 -8.89 -0.43 9.74
C LEU A 312 -10.11 0.32 9.19
N GLY A 313 -10.79 -0.23 8.19
CA GLY A 313 -11.91 0.44 7.52
C GLY A 313 -13.31 -0.02 7.96
N TYR A 314 -13.44 -1.21 8.58
CA TYR A 314 -14.76 -1.69 8.99
C TYR A 314 -15.28 -0.94 10.22
N SER A 315 -16.51 -0.47 10.14
CA SER A 315 -17.29 0.08 11.26
C SER A 315 -18.74 -0.41 11.17
N VAL A 316 -19.39 -0.61 12.31
CA VAL A 316 -20.81 -0.97 12.37
C VAL A 316 -21.72 0.16 11.88
N ASP A 317 -21.21 1.38 11.86
CA ASP A 317 -21.89 2.59 11.41
C ASP A 317 -21.63 2.92 9.94
N LEU A 318 -21.07 1.93 9.18
CA LEU A 318 -20.90 2.09 7.74
C LEU A 318 -22.23 2.34 7.06
N GLN A 319 -22.38 3.54 6.52
CA GLN A 319 -23.51 3.96 5.70
C GLN A 319 -23.00 4.41 4.34
N PRO A 320 -23.82 4.23 3.28
CA PRO A 320 -23.47 4.67 1.94
C PRO A 320 -23.31 6.19 1.84
#